data_4b1c6c7ff6696ea5738293bb92461789
#
_entry.id   4b1c6c7ff6696ea5738293bb92461789
#
_cell.length_a   1.000
_cell.length_b   1.000
_cell.length_c   1.000
_cell.angle_alpha   90.00
_cell.angle_beta   90.00
_cell.angle_gamma   90.00
#
_symmetry.space_group_name_H-M   'P 1'
#
loop_
_entity.id
_entity.type
_entity.pdbx_description
1 polymer ?
#
loop_
_entity_poly.entity_id
_entity_poly.type
_entity_poly.pdbx_seq_one_letter_code
_entity_poly.pdbx_strand_id
1 'polypeptide(L)'
;VALYTAPFGKRIVALALDGAAVAVLVAAVVYGANAVAWQWSARALDPFWEEPVVVNTVVEKVGEPSAVKQDGIERTTAFSRETRVYADGGVRIFHVVEGSARLPDGTVTSGRAETLAGESRATYWRTRITYGVVALVAFLYYGLFEASSRQATPGKQLLGIRVTGMKGERLSTVHAWLRQGAKVITLAMSGLGYLPALFTVKAQTIHDIVARTLVVTGQSEKTSS
;
A
#
# COMPACT_ATOMS: atom_id res chain seq x y z
N VAL A 1 -30.01 5.61 26.42
CA VAL A 1 -28.76 6.36 26.24
C VAL A 1 -28.67 6.76 24.77
N ALA A 2 -28.59 8.07 24.49
CA ALA A 2 -28.42 8.57 23.13
C ALA A 2 -26.98 8.27 22.67
N LEU A 3 -26.85 7.48 21.59
CA LEU A 3 -25.56 7.19 21.00
C LEU A 3 -25.19 8.30 19.99
N TYR A 4 -24.16 9.04 20.28
CA TYR A 4 -23.62 10.03 19.35
C TYR A 4 -22.59 9.37 18.45
N THR A 5 -22.91 9.26 17.16
CA THR A 5 -21.97 8.74 16.16
C THR A 5 -20.80 9.71 15.99
N ALA A 6 -19.61 9.16 15.89
CA ALA A 6 -18.41 9.96 15.72
C ALA A 6 -18.42 10.70 14.37
N PRO A 7 -18.14 12.02 14.33
CA PRO A 7 -18.02 12.77 13.09
C PRO A 7 -17.01 12.14 12.14
N PHE A 8 -17.30 12.21 10.84
CA PHE A 8 -16.44 11.61 9.81
C PHE A 8 -15.00 12.13 9.85
N GLY A 9 -14.81 13.45 10.08
CA GLY A 9 -13.48 14.05 10.22
C GLY A 9 -12.63 13.42 11.34
N LYS A 10 -13.22 13.15 12.52
CA LYS A 10 -12.49 12.45 13.60
C LYS A 10 -12.05 11.05 13.19
N ARG A 11 -12.85 10.34 12.39
CA ARG A 11 -12.51 9.01 11.91
C ARG A 11 -11.35 9.03 10.93
N ILE A 12 -11.28 10.06 10.05
CA ILE A 12 -10.14 10.23 9.12
C ILE A 12 -8.87 10.52 9.90
N VAL A 13 -8.90 11.45 10.87
CA VAL A 13 -7.74 11.76 11.70
C VAL A 13 -7.29 10.53 12.49
N ALA A 14 -8.23 9.76 13.08
CA ALA A 14 -7.90 8.50 13.75
C ALA A 14 -7.22 7.50 12.80
N LEU A 15 -7.75 7.38 11.56
CA LEU A 15 -7.18 6.49 10.54
C LEU A 15 -5.76 6.91 10.15
N ALA A 16 -5.49 8.22 10.03
CA ALA A 16 -4.16 8.73 9.73
C ALA A 16 -3.16 8.46 10.87
N LEU A 17 -3.56 8.67 12.13
CA LEU A 17 -2.74 8.36 13.30
C LEU A 17 -2.46 6.86 13.43
N ASP A 18 -3.48 6.03 13.26
CA ASP A 18 -3.34 4.58 13.26
C ASP A 18 -2.51 4.09 12.08
N GLY A 19 -2.65 4.71 10.90
CA GLY A 19 -1.82 4.41 9.73
C GLY A 19 -0.34 4.69 9.97
N ALA A 20 -0.01 5.80 10.63
CA ALA A 20 1.35 6.11 11.04
C ALA A 20 1.89 5.07 12.04
N ALA A 21 1.09 4.66 13.03
CA ALA A 21 1.47 3.63 13.99
C ALA A 21 1.71 2.27 13.31
N VAL A 22 0.83 1.88 12.38
CA VAL A 22 1.00 0.66 11.58
C VAL A 22 2.26 0.74 10.71
N ALA A 23 2.54 1.88 10.08
CA ALA A 23 3.74 2.07 9.28
C ALA A 23 5.02 1.88 10.11
N VAL A 24 5.06 2.41 11.33
CA VAL A 24 6.18 2.21 12.27
C VAL A 24 6.32 0.73 12.64
N LEU A 25 5.21 0.04 12.94
CA LEU A 25 5.23 -1.39 13.25
C LEU A 25 5.71 -2.24 12.06
N VAL A 26 5.23 -1.94 10.86
CA VAL A 26 5.70 -2.61 9.64
C VAL A 26 7.18 -2.38 9.42
N ALA A 27 7.64 -1.14 9.54
CA ALA A 27 9.07 -0.82 9.44
C ALA A 27 9.90 -1.59 10.47
N ALA A 28 9.45 -1.67 11.72
CA ALA A 28 10.13 -2.45 12.77
C ALA A 28 10.18 -3.95 12.46
N VAL A 29 9.08 -4.53 11.95
CA VAL A 29 9.02 -5.94 11.56
C VAL A 29 9.95 -6.23 10.37
N VAL A 30 9.89 -5.37 9.34
CA VAL A 30 10.72 -5.53 8.14
C VAL A 30 12.21 -5.35 8.50
N TYR A 31 12.53 -4.31 9.29
CA TYR A 31 13.91 -4.05 9.73
C TYR A 31 14.44 -5.18 10.63
N GLY A 32 13.62 -5.66 11.57
CA GLY A 32 13.97 -6.78 12.43
C GLY A 32 14.17 -8.07 11.64
N ALA A 33 13.31 -8.36 10.68
CA ALA A 33 13.44 -9.51 9.79
C ALA A 33 14.71 -9.42 8.95
N ASN A 34 15.05 -8.23 8.43
CA ASN A 34 16.29 -8.00 7.67
C ASN A 34 17.54 -8.16 8.56
N ALA A 35 17.51 -7.66 9.79
CA ALA A 35 18.63 -7.82 10.73
C ALA A 35 18.90 -9.30 11.06
N VAL A 36 17.84 -10.10 11.22
CA VAL A 36 17.96 -11.56 11.43
C VAL A 36 18.37 -12.25 10.14
N ALA A 37 17.78 -11.87 9.01
CA ALA A 37 18.05 -12.47 7.70
C ALA A 37 19.43 -12.11 7.14
N TRP A 38 20.07 -11.03 7.61
CA TRP A 38 21.45 -10.70 7.28
C TRP A 38 22.40 -11.85 7.60
N GLN A 39 22.15 -12.57 8.69
CA GLN A 39 22.94 -13.75 9.06
C GLN A 39 22.69 -14.95 8.12
N TRP A 40 21.59 -14.94 7.36
CA TRP A 40 21.13 -16.06 6.52
C TRP A 40 21.10 -15.73 5.02
N SER A 41 21.88 -14.73 4.56
CA SER A 41 21.94 -14.27 3.16
C SER A 41 20.60 -13.84 2.53
N ALA A 42 19.58 -13.57 3.32
CA ALA A 42 18.29 -13.16 2.84
C ALA A 42 18.11 -11.62 2.90
N ARG A 43 18.90 -10.84 2.15
CA ARG A 43 18.62 -9.42 1.82
C ARG A 43 17.27 -9.24 1.10
N ALA A 44 16.43 -10.25 1.13
CA ALA A 44 15.24 -10.37 0.31
C ALA A 44 14.02 -9.60 0.82
N LEU A 45 14.08 -8.96 2.01
CA LEU A 45 12.93 -8.34 2.65
C LEU A 45 13.01 -6.81 2.77
N ASP A 46 13.97 -6.16 2.12
CA ASP A 46 14.08 -4.70 2.14
C ASP A 46 13.53 -4.05 0.85
N PRO A 47 12.22 -3.79 0.75
CA PRO A 47 11.64 -3.11 -0.38
C PRO A 47 11.61 -1.58 -0.22
N PHE A 48 12.06 -1.03 0.93
CA PHE A 48 11.73 0.35 1.29
C PHE A 48 12.93 1.29 1.37
N TRP A 49 14.19 0.80 1.45
CA TRP A 49 15.27 1.65 1.91
C TRP A 49 16.38 1.98 0.92
N GLU A 50 16.54 1.19 -0.13
CA GLU A 50 17.51 1.53 -1.19
C GLU A 50 16.98 1.05 -2.55
N GLU A 51 17.04 1.90 -3.56
CA GLU A 51 16.95 1.41 -4.93
C GLU A 51 18.05 0.36 -5.09
N PRO A 52 17.69 -0.88 -5.40
CA PRO A 52 18.69 -1.93 -5.49
C PRO A 52 19.71 -1.56 -6.55
N VAL A 53 20.99 -1.55 -6.14
CA VAL A 53 22.10 -1.21 -7.04
C VAL A 53 22.16 -2.23 -8.17
N VAL A 54 22.16 -1.78 -9.40
CA VAL A 54 22.35 -2.62 -10.56
C VAL A 54 23.83 -3.07 -10.59
N VAL A 55 24.07 -4.37 -10.47
CA VAL A 55 25.42 -4.96 -10.49
C VAL A 55 25.80 -5.48 -11.85
N ASN A 56 24.83 -5.82 -12.69
CA ASN A 56 25.06 -6.27 -14.05
C ASN A 56 23.89 -5.90 -14.95
N THR A 57 24.17 -5.56 -16.21
CA THR A 57 23.17 -5.32 -17.24
C THR A 57 23.56 -6.07 -18.49
N VAL A 58 22.69 -6.93 -18.94
CA VAL A 58 22.83 -7.62 -20.24
C VAL A 58 21.87 -6.95 -21.21
N VAL A 59 22.40 -6.47 -22.33
CA VAL A 59 21.65 -5.79 -23.39
C VAL A 59 21.58 -6.69 -24.61
N GLU A 60 20.37 -7.04 -24.99
CA GLU A 60 20.07 -7.78 -26.21
C GLU A 60 19.38 -6.85 -27.21
N LYS A 61 19.97 -6.63 -28.36
CA LYS A 61 19.33 -5.85 -29.44
C LYS A 61 18.16 -6.66 -30.01
N VAL A 62 17.04 -6.00 -30.21
CA VAL A 62 15.82 -6.60 -30.76
C VAL A 62 15.59 -6.03 -32.15
N GLY A 63 16.00 -6.78 -33.18
CA GLY A 63 15.90 -6.36 -34.56
C GLY A 63 16.97 -5.33 -34.99
N GLU A 64 16.91 -4.95 -36.25
CA GLU A 64 17.75 -3.90 -36.79
C GLU A 64 17.15 -2.51 -36.50
N PRO A 65 17.98 -1.48 -36.23
CA PRO A 65 17.50 -0.12 -36.06
C PRO A 65 16.75 0.34 -37.32
N SER A 66 15.56 0.89 -37.12
CA SER A 66 14.81 1.49 -38.24
C SER A 66 15.22 2.93 -38.43
N ALA A 67 15.55 3.32 -39.68
CA ALA A 67 15.80 4.70 -40.04
C ALA A 67 14.75 5.18 -41.05
N VAL A 68 14.08 6.28 -40.73
CA VAL A 68 13.07 6.92 -41.60
C VAL A 68 13.46 8.36 -41.84
N LYS A 69 13.52 8.75 -43.11
CA LYS A 69 13.78 10.13 -43.52
C LYS A 69 12.50 10.74 -44.09
N GLN A 70 11.99 11.75 -43.43
CA GLN A 70 10.78 12.45 -43.83
C GLN A 70 10.98 13.97 -43.60
N ASP A 71 10.60 14.79 -44.55
CA ASP A 71 10.69 16.27 -44.47
C ASP A 71 12.08 16.80 -44.07
N GLY A 72 13.14 16.12 -44.54
CA GLY A 72 14.51 16.47 -44.18
C GLY A 72 14.98 16.04 -42.80
N ILE A 73 14.09 15.45 -42.00
CA ILE A 73 14.39 14.91 -40.67
C ILE A 73 14.67 13.41 -40.79
N GLU A 74 15.85 13.00 -40.34
CA GLU A 74 16.22 11.59 -40.24
C GLU A 74 15.98 11.10 -38.84
N ARG A 75 15.05 10.15 -38.69
CA ARG A 75 14.71 9.52 -37.40
C ARG A 75 15.23 8.09 -37.35
N THR A 76 15.95 7.76 -36.32
CA THR A 76 16.42 6.39 -36.05
C THR A 76 15.78 5.88 -34.76
N THR A 77 15.26 4.66 -34.82
CA THR A 77 14.69 3.99 -33.64
C THR A 77 15.33 2.63 -33.48
N ALA A 78 15.86 2.37 -32.30
CA ALA A 78 16.44 1.09 -31.94
C ALA A 78 15.66 0.48 -30.76
N PHE A 79 15.51 -0.83 -30.77
CA PHE A 79 14.86 -1.58 -29.71
C PHE A 79 15.87 -2.51 -29.07
N SER A 80 15.84 -2.57 -27.73
CA SER A 80 16.64 -3.53 -26.98
C SER A 80 15.86 -4.09 -25.81
N ARG A 81 16.30 -5.27 -25.35
CA ARG A 81 15.86 -5.87 -24.11
C ARG A 81 17.02 -5.77 -23.13
N GLU A 82 16.81 -5.13 -22.01
CA GLU A 82 17.80 -5.04 -20.94
C GLU A 82 17.39 -5.95 -19.78
N THR A 83 18.29 -6.88 -19.46
CA THR A 83 18.16 -7.69 -18.24
C THR A 83 19.09 -7.10 -17.20
N ARG A 84 18.52 -6.49 -16.16
CA ARG A 84 19.27 -5.88 -15.04
C ARG A 84 19.27 -6.83 -13.85
N VAL A 85 20.46 -7.14 -13.37
CA VAL A 85 20.68 -7.93 -12.14
C VAL A 85 21.05 -6.94 -11.04
N TYR A 86 20.39 -7.06 -9.92
CA TYR A 86 20.54 -6.16 -8.78
C TYR A 86 21.38 -6.84 -7.68
N ALA A 87 21.97 -6.03 -6.79
CA ALA A 87 22.81 -6.49 -5.69
C ALA A 87 22.08 -7.41 -4.71
N ASP A 88 20.76 -7.30 -4.65
CA ASP A 88 19.87 -8.15 -3.85
C ASP A 88 19.53 -9.50 -4.51
N GLY A 89 20.11 -9.78 -5.68
CA GLY A 89 19.80 -10.96 -6.50
C GLY A 89 18.51 -10.83 -7.31
N GLY A 90 17.83 -9.70 -7.27
CA GLY A 90 16.66 -9.43 -8.12
C GLY A 90 17.05 -9.32 -9.59
N VAL A 91 16.17 -9.77 -10.48
CA VAL A 91 16.36 -9.65 -11.93
C VAL A 91 15.11 -9.00 -12.52
N ARG A 92 15.31 -7.91 -13.24
CA ARG A 92 14.22 -7.23 -13.97
C ARG A 92 14.57 -7.15 -15.46
N ILE A 93 13.55 -7.27 -16.28
CA ILE A 93 13.67 -7.21 -17.73
C ILE A 93 12.92 -5.99 -18.21
N PHE A 94 13.60 -5.16 -19.01
CA PHE A 94 13.04 -3.94 -19.61
C PHE A 94 13.04 -4.06 -21.11
N HIS A 95 11.99 -3.57 -21.74
CA HIS A 95 12.02 -3.17 -23.14
C HIS A 95 12.45 -1.72 -23.22
N VAL A 96 13.51 -1.47 -23.95
CA VAL A 96 14.08 -0.13 -24.11
C VAL A 96 13.95 0.29 -25.56
N VAL A 97 13.43 1.48 -25.76
CA VAL A 97 13.33 2.13 -27.07
C VAL A 97 14.21 3.37 -27.06
N GLU A 98 15.22 3.39 -27.91
CA GLU A 98 16.08 4.54 -28.10
C GLU A 98 15.75 5.17 -29.45
N GLY A 99 15.41 6.45 -29.41
CA GLY A 99 15.13 7.23 -30.63
C GLY A 99 16.09 8.39 -30.77
N SER A 100 16.53 8.67 -31.99
CA SER A 100 17.21 9.89 -32.31
C SER A 100 16.61 10.54 -33.56
N ALA A 101 16.62 11.86 -33.61
CA ALA A 101 16.20 12.63 -34.76
C ALA A 101 17.28 13.64 -35.11
N ARG A 102 17.71 13.61 -36.37
CA ARG A 102 18.61 14.63 -36.94
C ARG A 102 17.80 15.61 -37.77
N LEU A 103 17.83 16.87 -37.38
CA LEU A 103 17.15 17.96 -38.06
C LEU A 103 17.96 18.45 -39.27
N PRO A 104 17.34 19.19 -40.20
CA PRO A 104 18.03 19.74 -41.39
C PRO A 104 19.18 20.67 -41.06
N ASP A 105 19.18 21.34 -39.93
CA ASP A 105 20.24 22.20 -39.40
C ASP A 105 21.43 21.44 -38.78
N GLY A 106 21.37 20.11 -38.79
CA GLY A 106 22.37 19.24 -38.20
C GLY A 106 22.19 18.95 -36.70
N THR A 107 21.23 19.59 -36.04
CA THR A 107 20.92 19.32 -34.62
C THR A 107 20.44 17.88 -34.43
N VAL A 108 20.96 17.19 -33.41
CA VAL A 108 20.54 15.83 -33.04
C VAL A 108 19.84 15.87 -31.71
N THR A 109 18.61 15.37 -31.69
CA THR A 109 17.86 15.13 -30.46
C THR A 109 17.76 13.62 -30.23
N SER A 110 17.89 13.16 -28.97
CA SER A 110 17.75 11.76 -28.61
C SER A 110 16.82 11.61 -27.41
N GLY A 111 16.14 10.50 -27.36
CA GLY A 111 15.26 10.12 -26.25
C GLY A 111 15.35 8.63 -25.97
N ARG A 112 15.13 8.26 -24.74
CA ARG A 112 15.08 6.86 -24.28
C ARG A 112 13.80 6.65 -23.48
N ALA A 113 13.08 5.60 -23.80
CA ALA A 113 11.91 5.14 -23.06
C ALA A 113 12.12 3.70 -22.58
N GLU A 114 11.77 3.44 -21.36
CA GLU A 114 11.90 2.12 -20.74
C GLU A 114 10.53 1.61 -20.28
N THR A 115 10.23 0.36 -20.54
CA THR A 115 9.02 -0.30 -20.09
C THR A 115 9.39 -1.61 -19.42
N LEU A 116 8.94 -1.83 -18.19
CA LEU A 116 9.17 -3.10 -17.47
C LEU A 116 8.47 -4.23 -18.21
N ALA A 117 9.26 -5.18 -18.73
CA ALA A 117 8.76 -6.33 -19.47
C ALA A 117 8.52 -7.56 -18.59
N GLY A 118 9.23 -7.65 -17.46
CA GLY A 118 9.07 -8.77 -16.54
C GLY A 118 9.95 -8.67 -15.31
N GLU A 119 9.51 -9.33 -14.27
CA GLU A 119 10.26 -9.49 -13.02
C GLU A 119 10.65 -10.96 -12.84
N SER A 120 11.79 -11.20 -12.20
CA SER A 120 12.13 -12.55 -11.82
C SER A 120 11.12 -13.13 -10.82
N ARG A 121 11.00 -14.45 -10.80
CA ARG A 121 10.13 -15.15 -9.84
C ARG A 121 10.44 -14.77 -8.38
N ALA A 122 11.72 -14.57 -8.07
CA ALA A 122 12.15 -14.18 -6.72
C ALA A 122 11.66 -12.77 -6.36
N THR A 123 11.82 -11.78 -7.25
CA THR A 123 11.33 -10.41 -7.04
C THR A 123 9.82 -10.38 -6.91
N TYR A 124 9.11 -11.13 -7.74
CA TYR A 124 7.66 -11.27 -7.69
C TYR A 124 7.17 -11.77 -6.32
N TRP A 125 7.77 -12.86 -5.81
CA TRP A 125 7.39 -13.43 -4.52
C TRP A 125 7.76 -12.53 -3.35
N ARG A 126 8.93 -11.88 -3.39
CA ARG A 126 9.37 -10.93 -2.37
C ARG A 126 8.36 -9.81 -2.19
N THR A 127 7.96 -9.17 -3.29
CA THR A 127 6.96 -8.09 -3.27
C THR A 127 5.64 -8.55 -2.65
N ARG A 128 5.17 -9.75 -3.02
CA ARG A 128 3.91 -10.29 -2.49
C ARG A 128 3.98 -10.67 -1.01
N ILE A 129 5.10 -11.24 -0.57
CA ILE A 129 5.33 -11.54 0.85
C ILE A 129 5.33 -10.24 1.65
N THR A 130 5.98 -9.19 1.17
CA THR A 130 6.00 -7.89 1.83
C THR A 130 4.58 -7.31 1.97
N TYR A 131 3.79 -7.29 0.91
CA TYR A 131 2.39 -6.86 1.00
C TYR A 131 1.57 -7.74 1.95
N GLY A 132 1.83 -9.05 1.96
CA GLY A 132 1.22 -9.98 2.92
C GLY A 132 1.55 -9.64 4.38
N VAL A 133 2.81 -9.32 4.67
CA VAL A 133 3.26 -8.89 6.00
C VAL A 133 2.59 -7.57 6.40
N VAL A 134 2.56 -6.57 5.51
CA VAL A 134 1.88 -5.29 5.75
C VAL A 134 0.41 -5.52 6.09
N ALA A 135 -0.28 -6.31 5.27
CA ALA A 135 -1.69 -6.63 5.47
C ALA A 135 -1.93 -7.37 6.79
N LEU A 136 -1.08 -8.33 7.13
CA LEU A 136 -1.17 -9.10 8.38
C LEU A 136 -0.95 -8.20 9.61
N VAL A 137 0.08 -7.37 9.60
CA VAL A 137 0.37 -6.43 10.71
C VAL A 137 -0.80 -5.48 10.92
N ALA A 138 -1.33 -4.89 9.83
CA ALA A 138 -2.50 -4.01 9.91
C ALA A 138 -3.73 -4.76 10.42
N PHE A 139 -4.01 -5.96 9.91
CA PHE A 139 -5.14 -6.79 10.33
C PHE A 139 -5.08 -7.12 11.81
N LEU A 140 -3.92 -7.56 12.31
CA LEU A 140 -3.70 -7.85 13.72
C LEU A 140 -3.80 -6.60 14.59
N TYR A 141 -3.18 -5.49 14.18
CA TYR A 141 -3.24 -4.22 14.90
C TYR A 141 -4.69 -3.79 15.14
N TYR A 142 -5.45 -3.62 14.07
CA TYR A 142 -6.84 -3.18 14.19
C TYR A 142 -7.71 -4.22 14.90
N GLY A 143 -7.54 -5.51 14.61
CA GLY A 143 -8.32 -6.59 15.21
C GLY A 143 -8.13 -6.68 16.72
N LEU A 144 -6.89 -6.69 17.17
CA LEU A 144 -6.55 -6.81 18.60
C LEU A 144 -7.03 -5.59 19.39
N PHE A 145 -6.79 -4.36 18.90
CA PHE A 145 -7.23 -3.16 19.60
C PHE A 145 -8.75 -3.01 19.62
N GLU A 146 -9.45 -3.32 18.55
CA GLU A 146 -10.91 -3.24 18.50
C GLU A 146 -11.59 -4.37 19.29
N ALA A 147 -10.95 -5.54 19.42
CA ALA A 147 -11.41 -6.62 20.30
C ALA A 147 -11.09 -6.38 21.79
N SER A 148 -10.18 -5.46 22.09
CA SER A 148 -9.74 -5.15 23.45
C SER A 148 -10.86 -4.56 24.32
N SER A 149 -10.62 -4.43 25.62
CA SER A 149 -11.56 -3.77 26.55
C SER A 149 -11.88 -2.33 26.19
N ARG A 150 -10.93 -1.62 25.54
CA ARG A 150 -11.10 -0.23 25.11
C ARG A 150 -11.88 -0.09 23.80
N GLN A 151 -12.00 -1.15 23.00
CA GLN A 151 -12.70 -1.19 21.71
C GLN A 151 -12.26 -0.08 20.75
N ALA A 152 -11.04 0.34 20.85
CA ALA A 152 -10.47 1.47 20.11
C ALA A 152 -8.98 1.29 19.89
N THR A 153 -8.53 1.58 18.70
CA THR A 153 -7.10 1.73 18.37
C THR A 153 -6.53 2.97 19.06
N PRO A 154 -5.20 3.08 19.21
CA PRO A 154 -4.57 4.26 19.81
C PRO A 154 -5.02 5.58 19.20
N GLY A 155 -5.09 5.68 17.86
CA GLY A 155 -5.58 6.89 17.19
C GLY A 155 -7.03 7.21 17.52
N LYS A 156 -7.89 6.20 17.65
CA LYS A 156 -9.27 6.37 18.09
C LYS A 156 -9.37 6.78 19.56
N GLN A 157 -8.52 6.21 20.42
CA GLN A 157 -8.49 6.57 21.84
C GLN A 157 -8.10 8.03 22.03
N LEU A 158 -7.10 8.53 21.30
CA LEU A 158 -6.67 9.94 21.35
C LEU A 158 -7.81 10.91 20.97
N LEU A 159 -8.70 10.50 20.09
CA LEU A 159 -9.83 11.33 19.64
C LEU A 159 -11.14 11.07 20.41
N GLY A 160 -11.08 10.23 21.45
CA GLY A 160 -12.22 9.90 22.28
C GLY A 160 -13.34 9.16 21.52
N ILE A 161 -12.97 8.33 20.53
CA ILE A 161 -13.93 7.53 19.76
C ILE A 161 -13.67 6.03 19.95
N ARG A 162 -14.72 5.23 19.92
CA ARG A 162 -14.65 3.78 20.07
C ARG A 162 -15.65 3.07 19.15
N VAL A 163 -15.42 1.78 18.92
CA VAL A 163 -16.31 0.91 18.16
C VAL A 163 -17.24 0.16 19.08
N THR A 164 -18.53 0.16 18.79
CA THR A 164 -19.55 -0.55 19.58
C THR A 164 -20.47 -1.35 18.66
N GLY A 165 -21.28 -2.23 19.19
CA GLY A 165 -22.42 -2.78 18.50
C GLY A 165 -23.50 -1.73 18.25
N MET A 166 -24.55 -2.14 17.54
CA MET A 166 -25.62 -1.24 17.08
C MET A 166 -26.42 -0.55 18.19
N LYS A 167 -26.43 -1.14 19.38
CA LYS A 167 -27.14 -0.63 20.59
C LYS A 167 -26.17 0.01 21.59
N GLY A 168 -24.89 0.20 21.21
CA GLY A 168 -23.85 0.72 22.11
C GLY A 168 -23.23 -0.32 23.03
N GLU A 169 -23.61 -1.58 22.90
CA GLU A 169 -23.06 -2.69 23.65
C GLU A 169 -21.59 -2.93 23.27
N ARG A 170 -20.88 -3.60 24.13
CA ARG A 170 -19.50 -3.99 23.90
C ARG A 170 -19.42 -4.89 22.66
N LEU A 171 -18.50 -4.55 21.77
CA LEU A 171 -18.23 -5.34 20.58
C LEU A 171 -17.68 -6.73 20.98
N SER A 172 -18.30 -7.78 20.47
CA SER A 172 -17.72 -9.12 20.64
C SER A 172 -16.47 -9.29 19.80
N THR A 173 -15.57 -10.15 20.24
CA THR A 173 -14.33 -10.47 19.52
C THR A 173 -14.62 -10.93 18.08
N VAL A 174 -15.65 -11.74 17.88
CA VAL A 174 -16.05 -12.22 16.55
C VAL A 174 -16.44 -11.06 15.64
N HIS A 175 -17.25 -10.12 16.12
CA HIS A 175 -17.64 -8.96 15.31
C HIS A 175 -16.46 -8.01 15.04
N ALA A 176 -15.49 -7.90 15.97
CA ALA A 176 -14.27 -7.14 15.73
C ALA A 176 -13.47 -7.74 14.56
N TRP A 177 -13.26 -9.06 14.54
CA TRP A 177 -12.55 -9.72 13.45
C TRP A 177 -13.33 -9.73 12.14
N LEU A 178 -14.65 -9.93 12.19
CA LEU A 178 -15.51 -9.80 11.01
C LEU A 178 -15.39 -8.42 10.37
N ARG A 179 -15.34 -7.38 11.19
CA ARG A 179 -15.14 -6.00 10.74
C ARG A 179 -13.80 -5.82 10.05
N GLN A 180 -12.72 -6.41 10.58
CA GLN A 180 -11.42 -6.36 9.92
C GLN A 180 -11.44 -7.10 8.57
N GLY A 181 -12.04 -8.28 8.51
CA GLY A 181 -12.23 -8.99 7.23
C GLY A 181 -13.02 -8.16 6.22
N ALA A 182 -14.09 -7.49 6.65
CA ALA A 182 -14.89 -6.63 5.78
C ALA A 182 -14.14 -5.38 5.29
N LYS A 183 -13.08 -4.92 5.98
CA LYS A 183 -12.21 -3.85 5.48
C LYS A 183 -11.47 -4.23 4.19
N VAL A 184 -11.20 -5.53 3.99
CA VAL A 184 -10.61 -6.01 2.73
C VAL A 184 -11.51 -5.67 1.55
N ILE A 185 -12.83 -5.81 1.72
CA ILE A 185 -13.81 -5.43 0.68
C ILE A 185 -13.73 -3.90 0.42
N THR A 186 -13.66 -3.10 1.48
CA THR A 186 -13.53 -1.64 1.38
C THR A 186 -12.26 -1.24 0.61
N LEU A 187 -11.14 -1.93 0.85
CA LEU A 187 -9.88 -1.72 0.14
C LEU A 187 -9.96 -2.17 -1.32
N ALA A 188 -10.57 -3.33 -1.58
CA ALA A 188 -10.76 -3.84 -2.94
C ALA A 188 -11.60 -2.88 -3.80
N MET A 189 -12.49 -2.11 -3.18
CA MET A 189 -13.27 -1.04 -3.82
C MET A 189 -12.47 0.29 -3.92
N SER A 190 -11.15 0.26 -3.84
CA SER A 190 -10.29 1.46 -3.91
C SER A 190 -10.71 2.59 -2.94
N GLY A 191 -11.21 2.20 -1.77
CA GLY A 191 -11.66 3.14 -0.75
C GLY A 191 -13.11 3.63 -0.92
N LEU A 192 -13.81 3.32 -2.00
CA LEU A 192 -15.23 3.69 -2.18
C LEU A 192 -16.13 3.16 -1.06
N GLY A 193 -15.72 2.11 -0.38
CA GLY A 193 -16.42 1.56 0.78
C GLY A 193 -16.52 2.51 1.99
N TYR A 194 -15.83 3.65 1.98
CA TYR A 194 -16.00 4.72 2.97
C TYR A 194 -17.13 5.71 2.62
N LEU A 195 -17.54 5.80 1.35
CA LEU A 195 -18.55 6.75 0.89
C LEU A 195 -19.89 6.64 1.63
N PRO A 196 -20.43 5.45 1.95
CA PRO A 196 -21.69 5.34 2.68
C PRO A 196 -21.69 6.12 4.00
N ALA A 197 -20.52 6.30 4.64
CA ALA A 197 -20.43 7.07 5.88
C ALA A 197 -20.77 8.55 5.72
N LEU A 198 -20.72 9.10 4.51
CA LEU A 198 -21.09 10.48 4.22
C LEU A 198 -22.61 10.66 4.06
N PHE A 199 -23.32 9.59 3.67
CA PHE A 199 -24.74 9.66 3.31
C PHE A 199 -25.66 8.94 4.30
N THR A 200 -25.10 8.12 5.20
CA THR A 200 -25.91 7.39 6.19
C THR A 200 -26.06 8.20 7.47
N VAL A 201 -27.26 8.20 8.05
CA VAL A 201 -27.58 8.88 9.32
C VAL A 201 -26.65 8.45 10.46
N LYS A 202 -26.20 7.18 10.43
CA LYS A 202 -25.30 6.59 11.43
C LYS A 202 -23.82 6.71 11.03
N ALA A 203 -23.52 7.40 9.94
CA ALA A 203 -22.18 7.57 9.38
C ALA A 203 -21.41 6.24 9.29
N GLN A 204 -22.05 5.16 8.80
CA GLN A 204 -21.47 3.81 8.71
C GLN A 204 -20.78 3.61 7.37
N THR A 205 -19.59 3.04 7.41
CA THR A 205 -18.88 2.53 6.24
C THR A 205 -19.39 1.13 5.88
N ILE A 206 -19.02 0.58 4.70
CA ILE A 206 -19.43 -0.77 4.30
C ILE A 206 -19.01 -1.80 5.36
N HIS A 207 -17.79 -1.75 5.87
CA HIS A 207 -17.34 -2.69 6.89
C HIS A 207 -18.06 -2.52 8.24
N ASP A 208 -18.55 -1.31 8.57
CA ASP A 208 -19.40 -1.08 9.74
C ASP A 208 -20.76 -1.72 9.57
N ILE A 209 -21.34 -1.62 8.37
CA ILE A 209 -22.65 -2.21 8.04
C ILE A 209 -22.56 -3.74 8.08
N VAL A 210 -21.56 -4.33 7.43
CA VAL A 210 -21.35 -5.77 7.37
C VAL A 210 -21.16 -6.36 8.78
N ALA A 211 -20.35 -5.68 9.60
CA ALA A 211 -20.07 -6.14 10.98
C ALA A 211 -21.15 -5.70 11.99
N ARG A 212 -22.18 -4.97 11.60
CA ARG A 212 -23.22 -4.41 12.46
C ARG A 212 -22.62 -3.60 13.62
N THR A 213 -21.74 -2.67 13.32
CA THR A 213 -21.02 -1.85 14.29
C THR A 213 -21.27 -0.38 14.09
N LEU A 214 -21.02 0.40 15.14
CA LEU A 214 -21.03 1.87 15.13
C LEU A 214 -19.71 2.38 15.68
N VAL A 215 -19.28 3.52 15.16
CA VAL A 215 -18.20 4.29 15.79
C VAL A 215 -18.83 5.45 16.52
N VAL A 216 -18.66 5.48 17.84
CA VAL A 216 -19.28 6.46 18.72
C VAL A 216 -18.24 7.31 19.43
N THR A 217 -18.62 8.54 19.80
CA THR A 217 -17.83 9.36 20.72
C THR A 217 -18.03 8.84 22.14
N GLY A 218 -16.92 8.60 22.85
CA GLY A 218 -16.97 8.23 24.25
C GLY A 218 -17.33 9.44 25.10
N GLN A 219 -18.61 9.69 25.34
CA GLN A 219 -19.00 10.43 26.52
C GLN A 219 -19.07 9.44 27.69
N SER A 220 -18.12 9.55 28.60
CA SER A 220 -18.29 9.02 29.95
C SER A 220 -19.40 9.84 30.57
N GLU A 221 -20.62 9.28 30.68
CA GLU A 221 -21.56 9.79 31.66
C GLU A 221 -20.88 9.62 33.02
N LYS A 222 -20.42 10.73 33.59
CA LYS A 222 -20.35 10.84 35.03
C LYS A 222 -21.78 10.70 35.52
N THR A 223 -22.14 9.52 35.99
CA THR A 223 -23.30 9.36 36.83
C THR A 223 -23.05 10.22 38.06
N SER A 224 -23.66 11.39 38.12
CA SER A 224 -23.79 12.15 39.33
C SER A 224 -24.75 11.39 40.20
N SER A 225 -24.22 10.67 41.16
CA SER A 225 -24.94 10.23 42.37
C SER A 225 -25.11 11.37 43.32
#